data_a330fffafe1024896cf3efe3ba3a39e3
#
_entry.id   a330fffafe1024896cf3efe3ba3a39e3
#
_cell.length_a   1.000
_cell.length_b   1.000
_cell.length_c   1.000
_cell.angle_alpha   90.00
_cell.angle_beta   90.00
_cell.angle_gamma   90.00
#
_symmetry.space_group_name_H-M   'P 1'
#
loop_
_entity.id
_entity.type
_entity.pdbx_description
1 polymer ?
#
loop_
_entity_poly.entity_id
_entity_poly.type
_entity_poly.pdbx_seq_one_letter_code
_entity_poly.pdbx_strand_id
1 'polypeptide(L)'
;MKYFLLFFLALLSTGCQLFQEQQQAGERVATEAKQEEVFVPVEKELYVIKEGTIRDKDFKIMGEAYSFPFLEKIKIVAEGKEFYRTERGDYIEKNNVGNWETLKALITDEMLIRNIDINGNPNDSIAKYLAITQISYQEYQEALKHKVDFLIEDTLSIVKKNGKLTFPCQHKTIYLKDQPDDFENPFSTTYAYVGNMPALNQYLVFENSEDFYAYIFIDKTTGKQTEFQRFPFLSTDKKYIITVGRAYEDLVGIISLYRIESIKPFKINLLVDESTKWWAAYDFDKQPIFFSENGYLYASMNVVANFFDEKDELNPQRMYIKIKIK
;
A
#
# COMPACT_ATOMS: atom_id res chain seq x y z
N MET A 1 62.69 5.45 -43.33
CA MET A 1 61.72 4.35 -43.36
C MET A 1 62.08 3.10 -42.56
N LYS A 2 63.11 3.14 -41.71
CA LYS A 2 63.55 1.98 -40.86
C LYS A 2 63.14 2.07 -39.40
N TYR A 3 62.62 3.23 -38.93
CA TYR A 3 62.26 3.42 -37.52
C TYR A 3 60.74 3.31 -37.25
N PHE A 4 59.92 3.13 -38.27
CA PHE A 4 58.44 2.99 -38.11
C PHE A 4 58.02 1.54 -37.86
N LEU A 5 58.88 0.56 -38.18
CA LEU A 5 58.56 -0.87 -38.02
C LEU A 5 58.82 -1.40 -36.61
N LEU A 6 59.70 -0.74 -35.82
CA LEU A 6 60.04 -1.16 -34.45
C LEU A 6 59.00 -0.70 -33.40
N PHE A 7 58.20 0.36 -33.70
CA PHE A 7 57.20 0.84 -32.79
C PHE A 7 55.90 0.01 -32.85
N PHE A 8 55.65 -0.68 -33.94
CA PHE A 8 54.44 -1.52 -34.12
C PHE A 8 54.58 -2.90 -33.46
N LEU A 9 55.79 -3.40 -33.30
CA LEU A 9 56.05 -4.69 -32.65
C LEU A 9 56.02 -4.58 -31.09
N ALA A 10 56.28 -3.40 -30.52
CA ALA A 10 56.18 -3.18 -29.08
C ALA A 10 54.74 -3.02 -28.57
N LEU A 11 53.81 -2.54 -29.46
CA LEU A 11 52.39 -2.40 -29.10
C LEU A 11 51.60 -3.73 -29.17
N LEU A 12 52.10 -4.71 -29.94
CA LEU A 12 51.48 -6.04 -30.01
C LEU A 12 51.84 -6.95 -28.81
N SER A 13 52.98 -6.73 -28.17
CA SER A 13 53.38 -7.51 -27.01
C SER A 13 52.72 -7.07 -25.70
N THR A 14 52.39 -5.77 -25.54
CA THR A 14 51.65 -5.25 -24.38
C THR A 14 50.17 -5.54 -24.44
N GLY A 15 49.55 -5.64 -25.64
CA GLY A 15 48.16 -6.02 -25.79
C GLY A 15 47.85 -7.47 -25.42
N CYS A 16 48.80 -8.39 -25.68
CA CYS A 16 48.59 -9.80 -25.28
C CYS A 16 48.73 -10.04 -23.79
N GLN A 17 49.55 -9.27 -23.06
CA GLN A 17 49.66 -9.41 -21.62
C GLN A 17 48.43 -8.88 -20.88
N LEU A 18 47.86 -7.75 -21.33
CA LEU A 18 46.63 -7.22 -20.76
C LEU A 18 45.40 -8.12 -21.02
N PHE A 19 45.37 -8.82 -22.15
CA PHE A 19 44.29 -9.79 -22.44
C PHE A 19 44.41 -11.07 -21.63
N GLN A 20 45.64 -11.52 -21.31
CA GLN A 20 45.86 -12.67 -20.45
C GLN A 20 45.58 -12.34 -18.94
N GLU A 21 45.86 -11.12 -18.49
CA GLU A 21 45.52 -10.71 -17.12
C GLU A 21 44.00 -10.53 -16.92
N GLN A 22 43.26 -10.07 -17.95
CA GLN A 22 41.78 -10.01 -17.91
C GLN A 22 41.14 -11.40 -17.94
N GLN A 23 41.69 -12.36 -18.67
CA GLN A 23 41.19 -13.74 -18.63
C GLN A 23 41.51 -14.43 -17.30
N GLN A 24 42.70 -14.18 -16.69
CA GLN A 24 43.00 -14.72 -15.37
C GLN A 24 42.21 -14.04 -14.23
N ALA A 25 41.81 -12.77 -14.37
CA ALA A 25 40.92 -12.12 -13.43
C ALA A 25 39.49 -12.64 -13.55
N GLY A 26 39.00 -12.96 -14.75
CA GLY A 26 37.71 -13.59 -14.98
C GLY A 26 37.62 -15.03 -14.47
N GLU A 27 38.69 -15.80 -14.55
CA GLU A 27 38.74 -17.18 -14.02
C GLU A 27 38.91 -17.24 -12.51
N ARG A 28 39.48 -16.21 -11.86
CA ARG A 28 39.62 -16.18 -10.40
C ARG A 28 38.31 -15.90 -9.65
N VAL A 29 37.28 -15.42 -10.29
CA VAL A 29 35.94 -15.24 -9.68
C VAL A 29 35.11 -16.54 -9.70
N ALA A 30 35.54 -17.57 -10.43
CA ALA A 30 34.77 -18.81 -10.64
C ALA A 30 35.10 -19.97 -9.71
N THR A 31 35.97 -19.78 -8.71
CA THR A 31 36.30 -20.86 -7.76
C THR A 31 36.24 -20.40 -6.31
N GLU A 32 35.10 -19.84 -5.91
CA GLU A 32 34.72 -19.97 -4.50
C GLU A 32 34.34 -21.44 -4.27
N ALA A 33 35.22 -22.14 -3.54
CA ALA A 33 34.99 -23.52 -3.14
C ALA A 33 33.57 -23.62 -2.54
N LYS A 34 32.78 -24.56 -3.05
CA LYS A 34 31.51 -25.00 -2.40
C LYS A 34 31.85 -25.34 -0.94
N GLN A 35 31.69 -24.42 -0.02
CA GLN A 35 31.48 -24.78 1.37
C GLN A 35 30.15 -25.49 1.38
N GLU A 36 30.17 -26.82 1.57
CA GLU A 36 28.96 -27.61 1.82
C GLU A 36 28.38 -27.11 3.15
N GLU A 37 27.47 -26.15 3.06
CA GLU A 37 26.75 -25.67 4.22
C GLU A 37 25.76 -26.75 4.66
N VAL A 38 25.86 -27.17 5.91
CA VAL A 38 24.94 -28.16 6.48
C VAL A 38 23.65 -27.46 6.88
N PHE A 39 22.53 -27.91 6.33
CA PHE A 39 21.20 -27.37 6.61
C PHE A 39 20.44 -28.26 7.58
N VAL A 40 19.93 -27.66 8.65
CA VAL A 40 19.06 -28.32 9.63
C VAL A 40 17.61 -27.96 9.31
N PRO A 41 16.69 -28.92 9.24
CA PRO A 41 15.27 -28.65 9.03
C PRO A 41 14.72 -27.71 10.13
N VAL A 42 13.97 -26.70 9.72
CA VAL A 42 13.25 -25.76 10.60
C VAL A 42 11.96 -25.35 9.92
N GLU A 43 11.03 -24.83 10.70
CA GLU A 43 9.80 -24.19 10.17
C GLU A 43 9.71 -22.80 10.79
N LYS A 44 9.90 -21.76 9.95
CA LYS A 44 9.86 -20.36 10.37
C LYS A 44 9.23 -19.50 9.30
N GLU A 45 8.52 -18.47 9.71
CA GLU A 45 8.11 -17.35 8.84
C GLU A 45 8.98 -16.15 9.11
N LEU A 46 9.62 -15.63 8.09
CA LEU A 46 10.46 -14.43 8.14
C LEU A 46 10.05 -13.46 7.04
N TYR A 47 10.55 -12.24 7.14
CA TYR A 47 10.28 -11.15 6.20
C TYR A 47 11.57 -10.69 5.55
N VAL A 48 11.53 -10.39 4.27
CA VAL A 48 12.67 -9.82 3.54
C VAL A 48 12.84 -8.37 3.99
N ILE A 49 13.93 -8.10 4.72
CA ILE A 49 14.21 -6.76 5.29
C ILE A 49 15.32 -6.02 4.55
N LYS A 50 15.98 -6.69 3.63
CA LYS A 50 17.04 -6.12 2.80
C LYS A 50 17.14 -6.90 1.50
N GLU A 51 17.29 -6.16 0.41
CA GLU A 51 17.64 -6.77 -0.88
C GLU A 51 19.00 -7.44 -0.80
N GLY A 52 19.14 -8.59 -1.42
CA GLY A 52 20.40 -9.34 -1.40
C GLY A 52 20.43 -10.47 -2.40
N THR A 53 21.58 -11.09 -2.50
CA THR A 53 21.82 -12.20 -3.40
C THR A 53 21.01 -13.43 -3.00
N ILE A 54 20.25 -13.96 -3.94
CA ILE A 54 19.55 -15.24 -3.81
C ILE A 54 20.35 -16.30 -4.56
N ARG A 55 20.38 -17.50 -4.02
CA ARG A 55 20.97 -18.66 -4.68
C ARG A 55 19.87 -19.66 -5.02
N ASP A 56 19.99 -20.29 -6.18
CA ASP A 56 19.05 -21.32 -6.62
C ASP A 56 19.25 -22.63 -5.85
N LYS A 57 18.44 -23.66 -6.18
CA LYS A 57 18.54 -25.00 -5.60
C LYS A 57 19.91 -25.67 -5.78
N ASP A 58 20.70 -25.25 -6.77
CA ASP A 58 22.06 -25.72 -7.02
C ASP A 58 23.12 -24.81 -6.37
N PHE A 59 22.71 -23.88 -5.52
CA PHE A 59 23.52 -22.90 -4.80
C PHE A 59 24.26 -21.91 -5.71
N LYS A 60 23.73 -21.68 -6.92
CA LYS A 60 24.25 -20.67 -7.87
C LYS A 60 23.58 -19.34 -7.65
N ILE A 61 24.35 -18.26 -7.74
CA ILE A 61 23.83 -16.90 -7.65
C ILE A 61 22.82 -16.68 -8.79
N MET A 62 21.61 -16.28 -8.43
CA MET A 62 20.60 -15.86 -9.38
C MET A 62 20.81 -14.38 -9.73
N GLY A 63 20.56 -14.02 -10.98
CA GLY A 63 20.66 -12.64 -11.45
C GLY A 63 19.65 -11.71 -10.75
N GLU A 64 19.84 -10.40 -10.90
CA GLU A 64 19.01 -9.35 -10.27
C GLU A 64 17.50 -9.47 -10.54
N ALA A 65 17.11 -10.14 -11.64
CA ALA A 65 15.70 -10.40 -11.96
C ALA A 65 15.01 -11.41 -11.00
N TYR A 66 15.77 -12.11 -10.17
CA TYR A 66 15.29 -13.11 -9.22
C TYR A 66 15.59 -12.65 -7.80
N SER A 67 14.77 -11.76 -7.29
CA SER A 67 14.82 -11.32 -5.89
C SER A 67 13.50 -11.67 -5.20
N PHE A 68 13.55 -11.91 -3.90
CA PHE A 68 12.33 -11.85 -3.10
C PHE A 68 11.95 -10.37 -2.98
N PRO A 69 10.68 -10.02 -3.21
CA PRO A 69 10.23 -8.66 -3.02
C PRO A 69 10.54 -8.15 -1.61
N PHE A 70 11.00 -6.92 -1.53
CA PHE A 70 11.25 -6.26 -0.25
C PHE A 70 9.97 -6.20 0.58
N LEU A 71 10.07 -6.56 1.86
CA LEU A 71 9.00 -6.68 2.86
C LEU A 71 8.09 -7.92 2.68
N GLU A 72 8.35 -8.79 1.69
CA GLU A 72 7.58 -10.03 1.51
C GLU A 72 7.81 -11.00 2.67
N LYS A 73 6.76 -11.71 3.09
CA LYS A 73 6.84 -12.84 4.00
C LYS A 73 7.30 -14.08 3.25
N ILE A 74 8.28 -14.80 3.79
CA ILE A 74 8.80 -16.04 3.22
C ILE A 74 8.81 -17.16 4.25
N LYS A 75 8.56 -18.38 3.78
CA LYS A 75 8.63 -19.60 4.59
C LYS A 75 10.01 -20.22 4.48
N ILE A 76 10.61 -20.46 5.63
CA ILE A 76 11.91 -21.08 5.79
C ILE A 76 11.72 -22.54 6.20
N VAL A 77 12.33 -23.46 5.45
CA VAL A 77 12.24 -24.90 5.69
C VAL A 77 13.55 -25.52 6.19
N ALA A 78 14.66 -24.80 6.05
CA ALA A 78 15.93 -25.25 6.62
C ALA A 78 16.84 -24.07 6.93
N GLU A 79 17.71 -24.25 7.93
CA GLU A 79 18.66 -23.26 8.43
C GLU A 79 20.09 -23.80 8.32
N GLY A 80 20.95 -23.10 7.60
CA GLY A 80 22.38 -23.29 7.55
C GLY A 80 23.11 -22.30 8.44
N LYS A 81 24.42 -22.18 8.28
CA LYS A 81 25.24 -21.22 9.02
C LYS A 81 24.98 -19.79 8.56
N GLU A 82 25.05 -19.54 7.26
CA GLU A 82 24.96 -18.20 6.65
C GLU A 82 23.62 -17.99 5.93
N PHE A 83 22.97 -19.08 5.49
CA PHE A 83 21.78 -19.06 4.67
C PHE A 83 20.59 -19.74 5.33
N TYR A 84 19.39 -19.30 4.92
CA TYR A 84 18.15 -20.05 5.06
C TYR A 84 17.76 -20.66 3.70
N ARG A 85 17.14 -21.85 3.72
CA ARG A 85 16.48 -22.44 2.56
C ARG A 85 14.99 -22.18 2.67
N THR A 86 14.41 -21.62 1.61
CA THR A 86 12.99 -21.32 1.53
C THR A 86 12.18 -22.55 1.08
N GLU A 87 10.89 -22.52 1.23
CA GLU A 87 9.95 -23.53 0.72
C GLU A 87 10.06 -23.70 -0.81
N ARG A 88 10.39 -22.62 -1.55
CA ARG A 88 10.63 -22.65 -3.01
C ARG A 88 11.93 -23.39 -3.39
N GLY A 89 12.77 -23.71 -2.41
CA GLY A 89 14.06 -24.37 -2.61
C GLY A 89 15.25 -23.41 -2.82
N ASP A 90 14.99 -22.12 -2.84
CA ASP A 90 16.02 -21.08 -2.97
C ASP A 90 16.72 -20.81 -1.62
N TYR A 91 17.89 -20.17 -1.66
CA TYR A 91 18.63 -19.81 -0.47
C TYR A 91 18.75 -18.30 -0.35
N ILE A 92 18.50 -17.78 0.84
CA ILE A 92 18.61 -16.35 1.19
C ILE A 92 19.56 -16.17 2.37
N GLU A 93 20.38 -15.13 2.32
CA GLU A 93 21.27 -14.80 3.43
C GLU A 93 20.47 -14.42 4.69
N LYS A 94 20.92 -14.90 5.85
CA LYS A 94 20.27 -14.65 7.14
C LYS A 94 20.13 -13.16 7.47
N ASN A 95 21.09 -12.34 7.05
CA ASN A 95 21.10 -10.89 7.28
C ASN A 95 20.07 -10.13 6.43
N ASN A 96 19.46 -10.80 5.43
CA ASN A 96 18.48 -10.19 4.55
C ASN A 96 17.04 -10.45 4.99
N VAL A 97 16.87 -11.20 6.08
CA VAL A 97 15.55 -11.54 6.62
C VAL A 97 15.44 -11.24 8.11
N GLY A 98 14.24 -10.97 8.58
CA GLY A 98 13.96 -10.70 9.98
C GLY A 98 12.58 -11.20 10.39
N ASN A 99 12.32 -11.21 11.68
CA ASN A 99 11.00 -11.54 12.21
C ASN A 99 10.04 -10.33 12.11
N TRP A 100 8.79 -10.51 12.54
CA TRP A 100 7.77 -9.46 12.54
C TRP A 100 8.18 -8.19 13.29
N GLU A 101 8.84 -8.31 14.43
CA GLU A 101 9.30 -7.14 15.20
C GLU A 101 10.41 -6.38 14.45
N THR A 102 11.28 -7.10 13.74
CA THR A 102 12.28 -6.49 12.85
C THR A 102 11.64 -5.75 11.71
N LEU A 103 10.61 -6.35 11.06
CA LEU A 103 9.84 -5.69 10.01
C LEU A 103 9.18 -4.41 10.51
N LYS A 104 8.49 -4.47 11.66
CA LYS A 104 7.85 -3.29 12.24
C LYS A 104 8.84 -2.16 12.54
N ALA A 105 10.01 -2.50 13.08
CA ALA A 105 11.06 -1.52 13.37
C ALA A 105 11.66 -0.89 12.11
N LEU A 106 11.60 -1.59 10.96
CA LEU A 106 12.09 -1.09 9.69
C LEU A 106 11.16 -0.03 9.08
N ILE A 107 9.85 -0.12 9.33
CA ILE A 107 8.86 0.83 8.80
C ILE A 107 8.96 2.15 9.56
N THR A 108 9.65 3.11 8.99
CA THR A 108 9.85 4.44 9.57
C THR A 108 8.78 5.43 9.13
N ASP A 109 8.63 6.54 9.87
CA ASP A 109 7.73 7.64 9.48
C ASP A 109 8.06 8.17 8.07
N GLU A 110 9.35 8.18 7.69
CA GLU A 110 9.76 8.57 6.34
C GLU A 110 9.23 7.61 5.27
N MET A 111 9.24 6.30 5.53
CA MET A 111 8.65 5.32 4.60
C MET A 111 7.14 5.47 4.49
N LEU A 112 6.46 5.81 5.59
CA LEU A 112 5.00 5.98 5.62
C LEU A 112 4.53 7.18 4.79
N ILE A 113 5.33 8.23 4.67
CA ILE A 113 4.99 9.43 3.87
C ILE A 113 5.50 9.38 2.44
N ARG A 114 6.31 8.37 2.08
CA ARG A 114 6.76 8.19 0.69
C ARG A 114 5.61 7.74 -0.18
N ASN A 115 5.38 8.49 -1.22
CA ASN A 115 4.40 8.18 -2.25
C ASN A 115 5.05 8.15 -3.63
N ILE A 116 4.32 7.60 -4.58
CA ILE A 116 4.67 7.55 -5.99
C ILE A 116 3.55 8.20 -6.79
N ASP A 117 3.92 8.90 -7.86
CA ASP A 117 2.95 9.40 -8.83
C ASP A 117 2.44 8.24 -9.72
N ILE A 118 1.50 8.54 -10.61
CA ILE A 118 0.94 7.56 -11.58
C ILE A 118 2.00 6.92 -12.48
N ASN A 119 3.18 7.52 -12.62
CA ASN A 119 4.29 6.98 -13.40
C ASN A 119 5.31 6.22 -12.53
N GLY A 120 5.03 6.05 -11.24
CA GLY A 120 5.91 5.38 -10.30
C GLY A 120 7.09 6.23 -9.77
N ASN A 121 7.12 7.54 -10.06
CA ASN A 121 8.19 8.41 -9.58
C ASN A 121 7.95 8.83 -8.13
N PRO A 122 9.00 8.96 -7.31
CA PRO A 122 8.90 9.50 -5.97
C PRO A 122 8.29 10.90 -5.96
N ASN A 123 7.40 11.16 -5.01
CA ASN A 123 6.67 12.40 -4.87
C ASN A 123 6.54 12.75 -3.37
N ASP A 124 6.51 14.03 -3.04
CA ASP A 124 6.47 14.52 -1.65
C ASP A 124 5.12 15.18 -1.29
N SER A 125 4.09 14.98 -2.10
CA SER A 125 2.78 15.64 -1.90
C SER A 125 2.13 15.22 -0.57
N ILE A 126 2.23 13.95 -0.17
CA ILE A 126 1.76 13.48 1.14
C ILE A 126 2.49 14.23 2.26
N ALA A 127 3.82 14.25 2.21
CA ALA A 127 4.66 14.87 3.24
C ALA A 127 4.36 16.36 3.44
N LYS A 128 3.91 17.05 2.40
CA LYS A 128 3.54 18.48 2.46
C LYS A 128 2.35 18.74 3.38
N TYR A 129 1.35 17.88 3.37
CA TYR A 129 0.07 18.10 4.03
C TYR A 129 -0.19 17.16 5.22
N LEU A 130 0.50 16.04 5.28
CA LEU A 130 0.27 15.00 6.28
C LEU A 130 1.55 14.67 7.04
N ALA A 131 1.41 14.29 8.31
CA ALA A 131 2.42 13.57 9.08
C ALA A 131 1.81 12.22 9.47
N ILE A 132 2.53 11.13 9.18
CA ILE A 132 2.09 9.77 9.45
C ILE A 132 3.11 9.13 10.37
N THR A 133 2.66 8.57 11.49
CA THR A 133 3.51 7.99 12.51
C THR A 133 3.02 6.61 12.90
N GLN A 134 3.92 5.64 12.96
CA GLN A 134 3.60 4.33 13.51
C GLN A 134 3.38 4.41 15.02
N ILE A 135 2.37 3.68 15.51
CA ILE A 135 1.99 3.67 16.92
C ILE A 135 1.81 2.24 17.43
N SER A 136 1.71 2.08 18.73
CA SER A 136 1.36 0.81 19.35
C SER A 136 -0.13 0.49 19.23
N TYR A 137 -0.48 -0.80 19.30
CA TYR A 137 -1.88 -1.22 19.43
C TYR A 137 -2.56 -0.62 20.64
N GLN A 138 -1.85 -0.48 21.76
CA GLN A 138 -2.38 0.13 22.97
C GLN A 138 -2.76 1.61 22.76
N GLU A 139 -1.93 2.38 22.06
CA GLU A 139 -2.23 3.78 21.71
C GLU A 139 -3.47 3.87 20.80
N TYR A 140 -3.56 2.98 19.79
CA TYR A 140 -4.74 2.90 18.93
C TYR A 140 -6.03 2.60 19.74
N GLN A 141 -5.99 1.62 20.65
CA GLN A 141 -7.13 1.25 21.49
C GLN A 141 -7.53 2.38 22.46
N GLU A 142 -6.56 3.11 22.98
CA GLU A 142 -6.86 4.27 23.86
C GLU A 142 -7.52 5.39 23.05
N ALA A 143 -7.00 5.70 21.86
CA ALA A 143 -7.58 6.70 20.97
C ALA A 143 -9.01 6.32 20.53
N LEU A 144 -9.31 5.03 20.37
CA LEU A 144 -10.63 4.54 19.96
C LEU A 144 -11.72 4.88 20.98
N LYS A 145 -11.40 4.95 22.25
CA LYS A 145 -12.34 5.38 23.31
C LYS A 145 -12.82 6.83 23.15
N HIS A 146 -12.04 7.62 22.42
CA HIS A 146 -12.29 9.03 22.11
C HIS A 146 -12.62 9.26 20.64
N LYS A 147 -13.16 8.22 19.96
CA LYS A 147 -13.58 8.32 18.56
C LYS A 147 -14.60 9.43 18.39
N VAL A 148 -14.39 10.25 17.36
CA VAL A 148 -15.36 11.26 16.91
C VAL A 148 -16.04 10.73 15.65
N ASP A 149 -17.36 10.72 15.67
CA ASP A 149 -18.16 10.30 14.53
C ASP A 149 -19.13 11.41 14.12
N PHE A 150 -19.08 11.80 12.85
CA PHE A 150 -20.00 12.77 12.26
C PHE A 150 -21.08 12.13 11.39
N LEU A 151 -20.96 10.82 11.17
CA LEU A 151 -21.96 10.03 10.45
C LEU A 151 -23.06 9.63 11.42
N ILE A 152 -24.30 9.88 11.01
CA ILE A 152 -25.48 9.32 11.67
C ILE A 152 -25.98 8.18 10.77
N GLU A 153 -25.81 6.96 11.24
CA GLU A 153 -26.29 5.75 10.59
C GLU A 153 -27.82 5.65 10.74
N ASP A 154 -28.51 6.43 9.92
CA ASP A 154 -29.97 6.49 9.90
C ASP A 154 -30.51 5.74 8.67
N THR A 155 -30.35 4.43 8.69
CA THR A 155 -30.75 3.55 7.58
C THR A 155 -32.26 3.39 7.41
N LEU A 156 -33.06 3.89 8.37
CA LEU A 156 -34.52 3.83 8.31
C LEU A 156 -35.15 5.02 7.59
N SER A 157 -34.44 6.16 7.48
CA SER A 157 -34.98 7.36 6.83
C SER A 157 -34.97 7.26 5.29
N ILE A 158 -34.04 6.52 4.74
CA ILE A 158 -33.92 6.26 3.30
C ILE A 158 -33.91 4.74 3.05
N VAL A 159 -35.04 4.21 2.67
CA VAL A 159 -35.20 2.77 2.43
C VAL A 159 -35.19 2.47 0.93
N LYS A 160 -34.41 1.47 0.54
CA LYS A 160 -34.38 0.98 -0.84
C LYS A 160 -35.71 0.27 -1.17
N LYS A 161 -36.37 0.68 -2.24
CA LYS A 161 -37.59 0.05 -2.75
C LYS A 161 -37.41 -0.35 -4.21
N ASN A 162 -37.61 -1.63 -4.53
CA ASN A 162 -37.46 -2.18 -5.89
C ASN A 162 -36.09 -1.78 -6.53
N GLY A 163 -34.98 -1.95 -5.78
CA GLY A 163 -33.65 -1.60 -6.24
C GLY A 163 -33.37 -0.09 -6.36
N LYS A 164 -34.24 0.77 -5.82
CA LYS A 164 -34.13 2.23 -5.96
C LYS A 164 -34.06 2.92 -4.59
N LEU A 165 -33.10 3.79 -4.45
CA LEU A 165 -32.97 4.77 -3.36
C LEU A 165 -33.53 6.12 -3.82
N THR A 166 -34.19 6.84 -2.92
CA THR A 166 -34.79 8.14 -3.21
C THR A 166 -34.37 9.16 -2.17
N PHE A 167 -33.64 10.19 -2.58
CA PHE A 167 -33.08 11.23 -1.72
C PHE A 167 -33.81 12.55 -1.92
N PRO A 168 -34.67 12.99 -0.97
CA PRO A 168 -35.29 14.31 -1.04
C PRO A 168 -34.24 15.39 -0.76
N CYS A 169 -33.98 16.23 -1.77
CA CYS A 169 -33.14 17.42 -1.63
C CYS A 169 -34.02 18.67 -1.76
N GLN A 170 -33.57 19.82 -1.25
CA GLN A 170 -34.38 21.05 -1.21
C GLN A 170 -34.85 21.49 -2.60
N HIS A 171 -34.03 21.36 -3.64
CA HIS A 171 -34.33 21.83 -4.99
C HIS A 171 -34.77 20.73 -5.97
N LYS A 172 -34.51 19.47 -5.65
CA LYS A 172 -34.86 18.32 -6.49
C LYS A 172 -34.80 17.01 -5.69
N THR A 173 -35.35 15.96 -6.26
CA THR A 173 -35.20 14.60 -5.73
C THR A 173 -34.17 13.86 -6.55
N ILE A 174 -33.21 13.19 -5.89
CA ILE A 174 -32.21 12.34 -6.52
C ILE A 174 -32.67 10.88 -6.43
N TYR A 175 -32.46 10.16 -7.49
CA TYR A 175 -32.74 8.74 -7.59
C TYR A 175 -31.45 7.98 -7.94
N LEU A 176 -31.13 6.96 -7.16
CA LEU A 176 -30.11 5.97 -7.49
C LEU A 176 -30.82 4.62 -7.64
N LYS A 177 -30.61 3.97 -8.76
CA LYS A 177 -31.24 2.69 -9.07
C LYS A 177 -30.16 1.65 -9.36
N ASP A 178 -30.30 0.50 -8.71
CA ASP A 178 -29.43 -0.66 -8.97
C ASP A 178 -29.56 -1.04 -10.46
N GLN A 179 -28.42 -1.30 -11.07
CA GLN A 179 -28.30 -1.78 -12.44
C GLN A 179 -27.87 -3.24 -12.38
N PRO A 180 -28.72 -4.19 -12.79
CA PRO A 180 -28.32 -5.58 -12.88
C PRO A 180 -27.32 -5.75 -14.03
N ASP A 181 -26.55 -6.82 -13.93
CA ASP A 181 -25.75 -7.31 -15.04
C ASP A 181 -26.68 -7.71 -16.20
N ASP A 182 -26.46 -7.16 -17.38
CA ASP A 182 -27.13 -7.51 -18.62
C ASP A 182 -26.19 -7.42 -19.82
N PHE A 183 -26.68 -7.79 -21.01
CA PHE A 183 -25.86 -7.83 -22.23
C PHE A 183 -25.33 -6.46 -22.66
N GLU A 184 -25.99 -5.36 -22.31
CA GLU A 184 -25.57 -3.98 -22.64
C GLU A 184 -24.65 -3.40 -21.56
N ASN A 185 -24.78 -3.89 -20.31
CA ASN A 185 -23.97 -3.49 -19.17
C ASN A 185 -23.48 -4.73 -18.42
N PRO A 186 -22.28 -5.25 -18.76
CA PRO A 186 -21.74 -6.47 -18.14
C PRO A 186 -21.35 -6.29 -16.67
N PHE A 187 -21.47 -5.08 -16.12
CA PHE A 187 -21.13 -4.79 -14.74
C PHE A 187 -22.37 -4.41 -13.94
N SER A 188 -22.74 -5.23 -12.97
CA SER A 188 -23.79 -4.88 -12.02
C SER A 188 -23.35 -3.72 -11.14
N THR A 189 -24.26 -2.79 -10.86
CA THR A 189 -24.02 -1.70 -9.91
C THR A 189 -25.12 -1.66 -8.87
N THR A 190 -24.78 -1.63 -7.61
CA THR A 190 -25.70 -1.56 -6.49
C THR A 190 -25.40 -0.36 -5.60
N TYR A 191 -26.44 0.21 -5.01
CA TYR A 191 -26.32 1.36 -4.11
C TYR A 191 -26.84 1.01 -2.73
N ALA A 192 -26.13 1.39 -1.67
CA ALA A 192 -26.58 1.26 -0.30
C ALA A 192 -26.53 2.63 0.41
N TYR A 193 -27.63 3.02 1.06
CA TYR A 193 -27.62 4.18 1.92
C TYR A 193 -26.84 3.86 3.20
N VAL A 194 -25.77 4.61 3.45
CA VAL A 194 -24.90 4.43 4.61
C VAL A 194 -25.40 5.27 5.78
N GLY A 195 -25.85 6.49 5.51
CA GLY A 195 -26.28 7.39 6.56
C GLY A 195 -26.23 8.85 6.12
N ASN A 196 -26.35 9.76 7.07
CA ASN A 196 -26.21 11.17 6.77
C ASN A 196 -25.11 11.83 7.60
N MET A 197 -24.54 12.89 7.04
CA MET A 197 -23.50 13.71 7.68
C MET A 197 -24.02 15.15 7.82
N PRO A 198 -24.75 15.45 8.91
CA PRO A 198 -25.38 16.75 9.08
C PRO A 198 -24.40 17.91 9.12
N ALA A 199 -23.19 17.65 9.64
CA ALA A 199 -22.10 18.63 9.68
C ALA A 199 -21.74 19.19 8.30
N LEU A 200 -21.93 18.41 7.23
CA LEU A 200 -21.67 18.76 5.84
C LEU A 200 -22.94 18.96 5.01
N ASN A 201 -24.11 18.73 5.58
CA ASN A 201 -25.40 18.74 4.87
C ASN A 201 -25.47 17.71 3.73
N GLN A 202 -24.92 16.48 3.96
CA GLN A 202 -24.80 15.43 2.96
C GLN A 202 -25.56 14.17 3.36
N TYR A 203 -26.11 13.46 2.38
CA TYR A 203 -26.36 12.03 2.49
C TYR A 203 -25.09 11.30 2.06
N LEU A 204 -24.80 10.12 2.65
CA LEU A 204 -23.72 9.25 2.26
C LEU A 204 -24.28 7.95 1.69
N VAL A 205 -23.83 7.59 0.50
CA VAL A 205 -24.20 6.38 -0.23
C VAL A 205 -22.96 5.59 -0.55
N PHE A 206 -23.05 4.28 -0.43
CA PHE A 206 -22.04 3.34 -0.92
C PHE A 206 -22.51 2.83 -2.28
N GLU A 207 -21.67 2.94 -3.28
CA GLU A 207 -21.81 2.36 -4.60
C GLU A 207 -20.87 1.16 -4.70
N ASN A 208 -21.40 0.03 -5.12
CA ASN A 208 -20.63 -1.19 -5.33
C ASN A 208 -20.87 -1.71 -6.73
N SER A 209 -19.82 -1.87 -7.49
CA SER A 209 -19.78 -2.47 -8.81
C SER A 209 -18.81 -3.66 -8.80
N GLU A 210 -18.81 -4.45 -9.84
CA GLU A 210 -17.92 -5.60 -9.98
C GLU A 210 -16.45 -5.18 -10.00
N ASP A 211 -16.14 -4.03 -10.64
CA ASP A 211 -14.77 -3.55 -10.83
C ASP A 211 -14.35 -2.42 -9.89
N PHE A 212 -15.29 -1.80 -9.17
CA PHE A 212 -14.98 -0.71 -8.26
C PHE A 212 -16.03 -0.52 -7.18
N TYR A 213 -15.68 0.19 -6.14
CA TYR A 213 -16.61 0.74 -5.18
C TYR A 213 -16.28 2.19 -4.88
N ALA A 214 -17.31 2.94 -4.52
CA ALA A 214 -17.20 4.36 -4.21
C ALA A 214 -18.14 4.77 -3.07
N TYR A 215 -17.84 5.90 -2.47
CA TYR A 215 -18.74 6.59 -1.56
C TYR A 215 -19.19 7.90 -2.19
N ILE A 216 -20.48 8.14 -2.20
CA ILE A 216 -21.09 9.30 -2.86
C ILE A 216 -21.72 10.19 -1.79
N PHE A 217 -21.26 11.44 -1.70
CA PHE A 217 -22.02 12.49 -1.04
C PHE A 217 -23.10 13.04 -1.97
N ILE A 218 -24.32 13.18 -1.44
CA ILE A 218 -25.41 13.86 -2.11
C ILE A 218 -25.79 15.10 -1.28
N ASP A 219 -25.51 16.28 -1.83
CA ASP A 219 -25.83 17.56 -1.19
C ASP A 219 -27.34 17.71 -0.99
N LYS A 220 -27.79 17.84 0.25
CA LYS A 220 -29.23 17.91 0.61
C LYS A 220 -29.94 19.17 0.09
N THR A 221 -29.18 20.21 -0.28
CA THR A 221 -29.75 21.42 -0.88
C THR A 221 -29.89 21.28 -2.39
N THR A 222 -28.79 20.97 -3.08
CA THR A 222 -28.70 21.03 -4.54
C THR A 222 -28.90 19.68 -5.22
N GLY A 223 -28.71 18.57 -4.50
CA GLY A 223 -28.66 17.22 -5.05
C GLY A 223 -27.42 16.97 -5.91
N LYS A 224 -26.37 17.82 -5.79
CA LYS A 224 -25.08 17.56 -6.44
C LYS A 224 -24.42 16.35 -5.79
N GLN A 225 -23.86 15.45 -6.61
CA GLN A 225 -23.11 14.30 -6.17
C GLN A 225 -21.61 14.61 -6.17
N THR A 226 -20.90 14.07 -5.20
CA THR A 226 -19.44 14.13 -5.08
C THR A 226 -18.96 12.75 -4.66
N GLU A 227 -18.09 12.16 -5.46
CA GLU A 227 -17.61 10.79 -5.32
C GLU A 227 -16.25 10.75 -4.62
N PHE A 228 -16.05 9.69 -3.83
CA PHE A 228 -14.80 9.36 -3.15
C PHE A 228 -14.49 7.87 -3.33
N GLN A 229 -13.27 7.54 -3.69
CA GLN A 229 -12.85 6.14 -3.87
C GLN A 229 -12.87 5.33 -2.56
N ARG A 230 -12.81 5.97 -1.40
CA ARG A 230 -12.82 5.36 -0.07
C ARG A 230 -13.70 6.17 0.86
N PHE A 231 -14.01 5.61 2.04
CA PHE A 231 -14.84 6.28 3.02
C PHE A 231 -14.30 7.69 3.36
N PRO A 232 -15.14 8.74 3.24
CA PRO A 232 -14.73 10.13 3.47
C PRO A 232 -14.79 10.49 4.96
N PHE A 233 -13.66 10.41 5.65
CA PHE A 233 -13.55 10.79 7.05
C PHE A 233 -13.49 12.31 7.20
N LEU A 234 -14.42 12.89 7.95
CA LEU A 234 -14.43 14.32 8.26
C LEU A 234 -13.48 14.61 9.43
N SER A 235 -12.55 15.56 9.27
CA SER A 235 -11.65 16.01 10.35
C SER A 235 -12.44 16.62 11.52
N THR A 236 -11.89 16.55 12.73
CA THR A 236 -12.56 17.03 13.95
C THR A 236 -12.86 18.53 13.91
N ASP A 237 -12.02 19.32 13.24
CA ASP A 237 -12.21 20.76 13.01
C ASP A 237 -13.16 21.06 11.83
N LYS A 238 -13.64 20.04 11.12
CA LYS A 238 -14.56 20.10 9.97
C LYS A 238 -14.00 20.87 8.78
N LYS A 239 -12.69 21.00 8.66
CA LYS A 239 -12.06 21.72 7.54
C LYS A 239 -11.59 20.81 6.41
N TYR A 240 -11.43 19.53 6.68
CA TYR A 240 -10.87 18.57 5.74
C TYR A 240 -11.70 17.29 5.68
N ILE A 241 -11.64 16.65 4.52
CA ILE A 241 -12.06 15.27 4.31
C ILE A 241 -10.82 14.50 3.89
N ILE A 242 -10.58 13.37 4.52
CA ILE A 242 -9.50 12.45 4.17
C ILE A 242 -10.09 11.08 3.85
N THR A 243 -9.57 10.46 2.78
CA THR A 243 -9.83 9.06 2.46
C THR A 243 -8.53 8.29 2.55
N VAL A 244 -8.56 7.07 3.03
CA VAL A 244 -7.40 6.20 3.13
C VAL A 244 -7.84 4.74 3.01
N GLY A 245 -7.07 3.93 2.28
CA GLY A 245 -7.39 2.52 2.07
C GLY A 245 -6.45 1.87 1.07
N ARG A 246 -6.91 0.82 0.42
CA ARG A 246 -6.19 0.10 -0.63
C ARG A 246 -6.83 0.36 -1.99
N ALA A 247 -6.04 0.54 -3.05
CA ALA A 247 -6.57 0.56 -4.42
C ALA A 247 -7.26 -0.78 -4.76
N TYR A 248 -8.30 -0.73 -5.59
CA TYR A 248 -9.10 -1.92 -5.88
C TYR A 248 -8.30 -2.95 -6.70
N GLU A 249 -7.71 -2.52 -7.79
CA GLU A 249 -6.99 -3.40 -8.73
C GLU A 249 -5.51 -3.58 -8.35
N ASP A 250 -4.91 -2.56 -7.76
CA ASP A 250 -3.48 -2.54 -7.42
C ASP A 250 -3.23 -2.88 -5.96
N LEU A 251 -2.16 -3.62 -5.70
CA LEU A 251 -1.66 -3.86 -4.35
C LEU A 251 -0.93 -2.62 -3.82
N VAL A 252 -1.57 -1.45 -3.89
CA VAL A 252 -1.05 -0.19 -3.36
C VAL A 252 -2.06 0.46 -2.42
N GLY A 253 -1.58 1.20 -1.44
CA GLY A 253 -2.44 2.04 -0.62
C GLY A 253 -2.74 3.34 -1.35
N ILE A 254 -3.89 3.93 -1.07
CA ILE A 254 -4.28 5.24 -1.58
C ILE A 254 -4.64 6.16 -0.42
N ILE A 255 -4.35 7.45 -0.61
CA ILE A 255 -4.70 8.49 0.33
C ILE A 255 -5.09 9.75 -0.41
N SER A 256 -6.29 10.29 -0.14
CA SER A 256 -6.70 11.56 -0.71
C SER A 256 -7.09 12.54 0.40
N LEU A 257 -6.71 13.80 0.26
CA LEU A 257 -7.03 14.87 1.19
C LEU A 257 -7.72 16.01 0.45
N TYR A 258 -8.89 16.40 0.95
CA TYR A 258 -9.67 17.51 0.42
C TYR A 258 -9.84 18.58 1.48
N ARG A 259 -9.68 19.86 1.10
CA ARG A 259 -10.05 21.01 1.92
C ARG A 259 -11.50 21.37 1.64
N ILE A 260 -12.30 21.56 2.67
CA ILE A 260 -13.67 22.05 2.56
C ILE A 260 -13.63 23.57 2.37
N GLU A 261 -14.13 24.04 1.25
CA GLU A 261 -14.21 25.47 0.92
C GLU A 261 -15.53 26.08 1.34
N SER A 262 -16.62 25.30 1.23
CA SER A 262 -17.97 25.71 1.58
C SER A 262 -18.83 24.49 1.89
N ILE A 263 -19.78 24.65 2.83
CA ILE A 263 -20.78 23.62 3.17
C ILE A 263 -22.09 23.88 2.41
N LYS A 264 -22.42 25.12 2.10
CA LYS A 264 -23.66 25.49 1.40
C LYS A 264 -23.39 26.58 0.35
N PRO A 265 -23.29 26.23 -0.93
CA PRO A 265 -23.26 24.88 -1.49
C PRO A 265 -21.99 24.14 -1.14
N PHE A 266 -22.05 22.81 -1.07
CA PHE A 266 -20.89 22.00 -0.76
C PHE A 266 -19.82 22.10 -1.86
N LYS A 267 -18.60 22.49 -1.44
CA LYS A 267 -17.43 22.58 -2.32
C LYS A 267 -16.19 22.10 -1.57
N ILE A 268 -15.42 21.30 -2.25
CA ILE A 268 -14.11 20.81 -1.79
C ILE A 268 -13.03 21.10 -2.83
N ASN A 269 -11.81 21.21 -2.36
CA ASN A 269 -10.60 21.33 -3.18
C ASN A 269 -9.65 20.19 -2.84
N LEU A 270 -9.24 19.41 -3.84
CA LEU A 270 -8.29 18.32 -3.72
C LEU A 270 -6.89 18.87 -3.42
N LEU A 271 -6.25 18.38 -2.38
CA LEU A 271 -4.89 18.74 -1.97
C LEU A 271 -3.87 17.63 -2.19
N VAL A 272 -4.30 16.38 -1.96
CA VAL A 272 -3.51 15.15 -2.14
C VAL A 272 -4.41 14.11 -2.76
N ASP A 273 -3.89 13.38 -3.74
CA ASP A 273 -4.49 12.17 -4.31
C ASP A 273 -3.34 11.29 -4.81
N GLU A 274 -2.87 10.40 -3.94
CA GLU A 274 -1.61 9.72 -4.15
C GLU A 274 -1.66 8.25 -3.71
N SER A 275 -0.83 7.44 -4.34
CA SER A 275 -0.58 6.08 -3.91
C SER A 275 0.56 6.01 -2.91
N THR A 276 0.36 5.27 -1.82
CA THR A 276 1.43 4.97 -0.88
C THR A 276 2.28 3.82 -1.42
N LYS A 277 3.61 3.94 -1.33
CA LYS A 277 4.52 2.96 -1.93
C LYS A 277 4.56 1.63 -1.19
N TRP A 278 4.47 1.68 0.16
CA TRP A 278 4.85 0.53 0.97
C TRP A 278 3.73 -0.06 1.80
N TRP A 279 2.64 0.66 2.02
CA TRP A 279 1.60 0.26 2.95
C TRP A 279 0.20 0.59 2.43
N ALA A 280 -0.79 -0.09 2.99
CA ALA A 280 -2.20 0.23 2.79
C ALA A 280 -2.96 0.09 4.12
N ALA A 281 -3.96 0.95 4.33
CA ALA A 281 -4.85 0.82 5.47
C ALA A 281 -5.94 -0.22 5.21
N TYR A 282 -6.40 -0.88 6.27
CA TYR A 282 -7.53 -1.81 6.23
C TYR A 282 -8.84 -1.02 6.35
N ASP A 283 -9.41 -0.64 5.21
CA ASP A 283 -10.63 0.18 5.12
C ASP A 283 -11.94 -0.63 5.20
N PHE A 284 -11.87 -1.96 5.03
CA PHE A 284 -13.00 -2.89 5.19
C PHE A 284 -12.73 -3.91 6.29
N ASP A 285 -12.58 -3.44 7.53
CA ASP A 285 -12.24 -4.32 8.62
C ASP A 285 -13.07 -4.06 9.89
N LYS A 286 -13.00 -5.03 10.81
CA LYS A 286 -13.60 -4.90 12.14
C LYS A 286 -12.91 -3.83 13.01
N GLN A 287 -11.66 -3.48 12.69
CA GLN A 287 -10.92 -2.42 13.36
C GLN A 287 -11.12 -1.11 12.58
N PRO A 288 -11.89 -0.14 13.12
CA PRO A 288 -12.28 1.02 12.36
C PRO A 288 -11.11 1.97 12.08
N ILE A 289 -11.22 2.70 10.96
CA ILE A 289 -10.48 3.94 10.76
C ILE A 289 -11.33 5.06 11.37
N PHE A 290 -10.73 5.95 12.14
CA PHE A 290 -11.50 7.00 12.85
C PHE A 290 -10.64 8.21 13.21
N PHE A 291 -11.25 9.38 13.28
CA PHE A 291 -10.68 10.51 14.01
C PHE A 291 -10.92 10.37 15.49
N SER A 292 -9.93 10.73 16.30
CA SER A 292 -10.09 10.90 17.75
C SER A 292 -10.18 12.39 18.10
N GLU A 293 -10.69 12.72 19.30
CA GLU A 293 -10.83 14.08 19.82
C GLU A 293 -9.53 14.90 19.76
N ASN A 294 -8.37 14.23 19.79
CA ASN A 294 -7.06 14.87 19.64
C ASN A 294 -6.72 15.33 18.21
N GLY A 295 -7.62 15.10 17.24
CA GLY A 295 -7.50 15.55 15.87
C GLY A 295 -6.65 14.69 14.96
N TYR A 296 -6.20 13.50 15.40
CA TYR A 296 -5.52 12.53 14.53
C TYR A 296 -6.51 11.51 13.95
N LEU A 297 -6.29 11.12 12.71
CA LEU A 297 -6.92 9.93 12.13
C LEU A 297 -6.07 8.71 12.50
N TYR A 298 -6.74 7.67 13.00
CA TYR A 298 -6.13 6.40 13.39
C TYR A 298 -6.57 5.29 12.45
N ALA A 299 -5.63 4.41 12.09
CA ALA A 299 -5.91 3.28 11.22
C ALA A 299 -5.04 2.07 11.58
N SER A 300 -5.57 0.87 11.35
CA SER A 300 -4.74 -0.32 11.21
C SER A 300 -4.26 -0.42 9.76
N MET A 301 -3.04 -0.91 9.55
CA MET A 301 -2.45 -1.05 8.22
C MET A 301 -1.51 -2.24 8.15
N ASN A 302 -1.07 -2.58 6.96
CA ASN A 302 0.07 -3.46 6.74
C ASN A 302 0.91 -2.97 5.55
N VAL A 303 2.13 -3.52 5.45
CA VAL A 303 2.88 -3.39 4.20
C VAL A 303 2.12 -4.14 3.09
N VAL A 304 2.15 -3.59 1.89
CA VAL A 304 1.38 -4.09 0.76
C VAL A 304 1.64 -5.57 0.49
N ALA A 305 2.92 -6.00 0.56
CA ALA A 305 3.32 -7.38 0.34
C ALA A 305 2.72 -8.39 1.36
N ASN A 306 2.23 -7.91 2.51
CA ASN A 306 1.66 -8.73 3.59
C ASN A 306 0.24 -8.30 3.96
N PHE A 307 -0.47 -7.63 3.05
CA PHE A 307 -1.83 -7.15 3.31
C PHE A 307 -2.81 -8.31 3.50
N PHE A 308 -2.66 -9.36 2.71
CA PHE A 308 -3.39 -10.61 2.84
C PHE A 308 -2.49 -11.70 3.43
N ASP A 309 -3.10 -12.69 4.03
CA ASP A 309 -2.44 -13.92 4.46
C ASP A 309 -2.42 -14.96 3.33
N GLU A 310 -1.94 -16.17 3.63
CA GLU A 310 -1.84 -17.26 2.66
C GLU A 310 -3.19 -17.83 2.20
N LYS A 311 -4.29 -17.42 2.81
CA LYS A 311 -5.66 -17.81 2.47
C LYS A 311 -6.40 -16.73 1.73
N ASP A 312 -5.69 -15.67 1.30
CA ASP A 312 -6.25 -14.44 0.75
C ASP A 312 -7.23 -13.73 1.71
N GLU A 313 -7.09 -13.97 3.03
CA GLU A 313 -7.80 -13.24 4.06
C GLU A 313 -6.96 -12.05 4.55
N LEU A 314 -7.61 -11.03 5.12
CA LEU A 314 -6.90 -9.89 5.70
C LEU A 314 -5.93 -10.36 6.79
N ASN A 315 -4.65 -10.04 6.64
CA ASN A 315 -3.62 -10.52 7.56
C ASN A 315 -3.93 -10.08 9.00
N PRO A 316 -4.01 -11.02 9.95
CA PRO A 316 -4.26 -10.69 11.36
C PRO A 316 -3.09 -9.99 12.05
N GLN A 317 -1.85 -10.18 11.55
CA GLN A 317 -0.70 -9.41 12.02
C GLN A 317 -0.74 -8.02 11.41
N ARG A 318 -0.84 -6.99 12.26
CA ARG A 318 -1.07 -5.61 11.82
C ARG A 318 -0.15 -4.63 12.49
N MET A 319 0.06 -3.52 11.81
CA MET A 319 0.64 -2.30 12.34
C MET A 319 -0.46 -1.24 12.50
N TYR A 320 -0.18 -0.23 13.29
CA TYR A 320 -1.11 0.86 13.56
C TYR A 320 -0.43 2.18 13.29
N ILE A 321 -1.19 3.12 12.74
CA ILE A 321 -0.71 4.46 12.42
C ILE A 321 -1.67 5.52 12.94
N LYS A 322 -1.12 6.71 13.16
CA LYS A 322 -1.89 7.95 13.28
C LYS A 322 -1.45 8.94 12.21
N ILE A 323 -2.42 9.65 11.66
CA ILE A 323 -2.23 10.64 10.60
C ILE A 323 -2.67 11.99 11.11
N LYS A 324 -1.80 12.98 11.02
CA LYS A 324 -2.08 14.39 11.33
C LYS A 324 -2.14 15.19 10.05
N ILE A 325 -3.20 15.97 9.87
CA ILE A 325 -3.29 17.03 8.87
C ILE A 325 -2.52 18.23 9.39
N LYS A 326 -1.57 18.76 8.58
CA LYS A 326 -0.69 19.89 8.92
C LYS A 326 -1.37 21.24 8.69
#